data_b5f69079bad6b43df7a299f1a13799dc
#
_entry.id   b5f69079bad6b43df7a299f1a13799dc
#
_cell.length_a   1.000
_cell.length_b   1.000
_cell.length_c   1.000
_cell.angle_alpha   90.00
_cell.angle_beta   90.00
_cell.angle_gamma   90.00
#
_symmetry.space_group_name_H-M   'P 1'
#
loop_
_entity.id
_entity.type
_entity.pdbx_description
1 polymer ?
#
loop_
_entity_poly.entity_id
_entity_poly.type
_entity_poly.pdbx_seq_one_letter_code
_entity_poly.pdbx_strand_id
1 'polypeptide(L)'
;MKRNILLLATFLMLACPLFFTNCSNDPEMDAVPPSFKEVAINPSKPNMGDTVTVTLKFLSQGKSWYKIEYKWTLSRYQQEAKYNVKGQGSSREMKEPTFTFVVPDTAGMYTLRVNPGTVQAFSLFANGSPFGSASIENNSVTFTVKAAE
;
A
#
# COMPACT_ATOMS: atom_id res chain seq x y z
N MET A 1 -46.62 -28.64 34.97
CA MET A 1 -45.18 -28.49 34.55
C MET A 1 -44.94 -28.44 33.03
N LYS A 2 -45.64 -29.18 32.20
CA LYS A 2 -45.40 -29.20 30.73
C LYS A 2 -45.70 -27.88 29.98
N ARG A 3 -46.61 -27.03 30.48
CA ARG A 3 -47.05 -25.77 29.83
C ARG A 3 -46.00 -24.62 29.96
N ASN A 4 -45.20 -24.63 31.03
CA ASN A 4 -44.19 -23.58 31.25
C ASN A 4 -42.89 -23.82 30.44
N ILE A 5 -42.61 -25.11 30.13
CA ILE A 5 -41.44 -25.45 29.28
C ILE A 5 -41.64 -25.01 27.82
N LEU A 6 -42.92 -25.11 27.33
CA LEU A 6 -43.24 -24.71 25.98
C LEU A 6 -43.15 -23.20 25.77
N LEU A 7 -43.52 -22.39 26.77
CA LEU A 7 -43.41 -20.94 26.75
C LEU A 7 -41.94 -20.46 26.82
N LEU A 8 -41.11 -21.19 27.57
CA LEU A 8 -39.66 -20.87 27.65
C LEU A 8 -38.95 -21.18 26.33
N ALA A 9 -39.31 -22.29 25.65
CA ALA A 9 -38.73 -22.66 24.36
C ALA A 9 -39.13 -21.67 23.25
N THR A 10 -40.39 -21.20 23.23
CA THR A 10 -40.81 -20.18 22.26
C THR A 10 -40.17 -18.82 22.50
N PHE A 11 -39.90 -18.44 23.75
CA PHE A 11 -39.20 -17.19 24.04
C PHE A 11 -37.71 -17.23 23.64
N LEU A 12 -37.09 -18.42 23.79
CA LEU A 12 -35.70 -18.61 23.38
C LEU A 12 -35.52 -18.60 21.84
N MET A 13 -36.53 -19.11 21.08
CA MET A 13 -36.51 -19.09 19.62
C MET A 13 -36.78 -17.67 19.04
N LEU A 14 -37.51 -16.81 19.76
CA LEU A 14 -37.78 -15.44 19.28
C LEU A 14 -36.62 -14.47 19.57
N ALA A 15 -35.78 -14.80 20.54
CA ALA A 15 -34.61 -13.96 20.88
C ALA A 15 -33.39 -14.21 19.96
N CYS A 16 -33.35 -15.37 19.26
CA CYS A 16 -32.22 -15.70 18.38
C CYS A 16 -32.06 -14.81 17.14
N PRO A 17 -33.09 -14.29 16.48
CA PRO A 17 -32.90 -13.48 15.26
C PRO A 17 -32.36 -12.07 15.55
N LEU A 18 -32.40 -11.58 16.80
CA LEU A 18 -31.93 -10.23 17.12
C LEU A 18 -30.41 -10.10 17.27
N PHE A 19 -29.69 -11.22 17.34
CA PHE A 19 -28.21 -11.19 17.44
C PHE A 19 -27.50 -11.28 16.07
N PHE A 20 -28.21 -11.53 14.98
CA PHE A 20 -27.59 -11.68 13.65
C PHE A 20 -27.68 -10.43 12.76
N THR A 21 -28.27 -9.34 13.22
CA THR A 21 -28.47 -8.14 12.39
C THR A 21 -27.36 -7.10 12.51
N ASN A 22 -26.24 -7.41 13.20
CA ASN A 22 -25.16 -6.44 13.40
C ASN A 22 -23.81 -6.86 12.78
N CYS A 23 -23.82 -7.69 11.73
CA CYS A 23 -22.61 -8.04 10.97
C CYS A 23 -22.42 -7.20 9.70
N SER A 24 -22.99 -5.99 9.61
CA SER A 24 -22.86 -5.16 8.40
C SER A 24 -21.79 -4.07 8.47
N ASN A 25 -21.00 -4.02 9.53
CA ASN A 25 -19.84 -3.11 9.64
C ASN A 25 -18.54 -3.90 9.62
N ASP A 26 -18.32 -4.73 8.61
CA ASP A 26 -17.01 -5.26 8.35
C ASP A 26 -16.15 -4.08 7.84
N PRO A 27 -15.11 -3.68 8.59
CA PRO A 27 -14.23 -2.60 8.17
C PRO A 27 -13.54 -2.89 6.84
N GLU A 28 -13.56 -4.14 6.39
CA GLU A 28 -13.06 -4.58 5.10
C GLU A 28 -13.95 -4.12 3.94
N MET A 29 -15.27 -4.01 4.12
CA MET A 29 -16.18 -3.52 3.10
C MET A 29 -16.02 -2.03 2.79
N ASP A 30 -15.46 -1.27 3.72
CA ASP A 30 -15.24 0.17 3.59
C ASP A 30 -13.80 0.53 3.16
N ALA A 31 -12.97 -0.45 2.85
CA ALA A 31 -11.60 -0.23 2.47
C ALA A 31 -11.51 0.39 1.07
N VAL A 32 -10.73 1.44 0.94
CA VAL A 32 -10.46 2.12 -0.33
C VAL A 32 -8.95 2.13 -0.58
N PRO A 33 -8.47 1.57 -1.69
CA PRO A 33 -7.05 1.63 -2.02
C PRO A 33 -6.55 3.06 -2.14
N PRO A 34 -5.29 3.34 -1.74
CA PRO A 34 -4.68 4.63 -1.99
C PRO A 34 -4.38 4.80 -3.48
N SER A 35 -4.33 6.05 -3.93
CA SER A 35 -3.81 6.42 -5.23
C SER A 35 -2.72 7.46 -5.07
N PHE A 36 -1.73 7.41 -5.96
CA PHE A 36 -0.58 8.29 -5.92
C PHE A 36 -0.52 9.12 -7.20
N LYS A 37 -0.15 10.39 -7.04
CA LYS A 37 0.03 11.32 -8.14
C LYS A 37 1.33 11.04 -8.89
N GLU A 38 2.42 10.90 -8.13
CA GLU A 38 3.77 10.83 -8.70
C GLU A 38 4.77 10.14 -7.77
N VAL A 39 5.87 9.72 -8.35
CA VAL A 39 7.09 9.29 -7.67
C VAL A 39 8.04 10.48 -7.61
N ALA A 40 8.38 10.94 -6.40
CA ALA A 40 9.35 12.01 -6.17
C ALA A 40 10.66 11.44 -5.60
N ILE A 41 11.80 12.06 -5.94
CA ILE A 41 13.12 11.69 -5.42
C ILE A 41 13.80 12.88 -4.74
N ASN A 42 14.58 12.60 -3.70
CA ASN A 42 15.40 13.58 -3.02
C ASN A 42 16.78 12.99 -2.64
N PRO A 43 17.92 13.56 -3.09
CA PRO A 43 18.02 14.73 -3.96
C PRO A 43 17.55 14.47 -5.40
N SER A 44 17.08 15.52 -6.08
CA SER A 44 16.61 15.42 -7.48
C SER A 44 17.74 15.28 -8.51
N LYS A 45 18.96 15.59 -8.10
CA LYS A 45 20.21 15.47 -8.90
C LYS A 45 21.26 14.79 -8.05
N PRO A 46 21.15 13.47 -7.86
CA PRO A 46 22.07 12.74 -7.02
C PRO A 46 23.43 12.54 -7.72
N ASN A 47 24.50 12.46 -6.91
CA ASN A 47 25.81 12.00 -7.35
C ASN A 47 25.94 10.47 -7.23
N MET A 48 27.02 9.92 -7.77
CA MET A 48 27.35 8.50 -7.58
C MET A 48 27.50 8.20 -6.07
N GLY A 49 26.97 7.08 -5.63
CA GLY A 49 27.01 6.64 -4.23
C GLY A 49 26.05 7.38 -3.27
N ASP A 50 25.37 8.43 -3.73
CA ASP A 50 24.38 9.12 -2.89
C ASP A 50 23.23 8.20 -2.50
N THR A 51 22.71 8.39 -1.29
CA THR A 51 21.44 7.79 -0.87
C THR A 51 20.30 8.69 -1.30
N VAL A 52 19.43 8.13 -2.14
CA VAL A 52 18.21 8.80 -2.62
C VAL A 52 17.01 8.33 -1.84
N THR A 53 16.21 9.27 -1.34
CA THR A 53 14.90 8.99 -0.76
C THR A 53 13.84 9.13 -1.86
N VAL A 54 13.04 8.09 -2.02
CA VAL A 54 11.89 8.05 -2.92
C VAL A 54 10.63 8.25 -2.09
N THR A 55 9.72 9.09 -2.56
CA THR A 55 8.42 9.33 -1.92
C THR A 55 7.30 9.12 -2.93
N LEU A 56 6.30 8.34 -2.56
CA LEU A 56 5.07 8.20 -3.32
C LEU A 56 4.08 9.29 -2.87
N LYS A 57 3.89 10.31 -3.68
CA LYS A 57 3.01 11.44 -3.38
C LYS A 57 1.55 11.04 -3.52
N PHE A 58 0.75 11.18 -2.47
CA PHE A 58 -0.67 10.87 -2.53
C PHE A 58 -1.44 11.75 -3.51
N LEU A 59 -2.29 11.13 -4.31
CA LEU A 59 -3.46 11.75 -4.93
C LEU A 59 -4.67 11.56 -4.02
N SER A 60 -4.83 10.36 -3.46
CA SER A 60 -5.80 10.01 -2.43
C SER A 60 -5.19 9.03 -1.45
N GLN A 61 -5.39 9.27 -0.16
CA GLN A 61 -4.85 8.40 0.90
C GLN A 61 -5.57 7.05 0.99
N GLY A 62 -6.77 6.94 0.39
CA GLY A 62 -7.60 5.79 0.59
C GLY A 62 -8.12 5.68 2.02
N LYS A 63 -8.64 4.50 2.40
CA LYS A 63 -9.26 4.26 3.69
C LYS A 63 -9.11 2.81 4.12
N SER A 64 -8.92 2.58 5.40
CA SER A 64 -8.96 1.24 6.02
C SER A 64 -7.99 0.20 5.43
N TRP A 65 -6.87 0.61 4.87
CA TRP A 65 -5.80 -0.28 4.48
C TRP A 65 -4.67 -0.24 5.53
N TYR A 66 -3.95 -1.37 5.70
CA TYR A 66 -2.84 -1.42 6.64
C TYR A 66 -1.51 -1.67 5.97
N LYS A 67 -1.50 -2.23 4.77
CA LYS A 67 -0.27 -2.54 4.05
C LYS A 67 -0.48 -2.36 2.55
N ILE A 68 0.51 -1.77 1.90
CA ILE A 68 0.67 -1.75 0.46
C ILE A 68 2.04 -2.34 0.12
N GLU A 69 2.09 -3.24 -0.83
CA GLU A 69 3.32 -3.70 -1.43
C GLU A 69 3.52 -2.99 -2.77
N TYR A 70 4.74 -2.54 -3.01
CA TYR A 70 5.14 -2.01 -4.30
C TYR A 70 6.52 -2.56 -4.69
N LYS A 71 6.75 -2.61 -5.97
CA LYS A 71 8.03 -2.99 -6.56
C LYS A 71 8.58 -1.80 -7.30
N TRP A 72 9.88 -1.62 -7.25
CA TRP A 72 10.53 -0.62 -8.04
C TRP A 72 11.69 -1.20 -8.83
N THR A 73 12.00 -0.57 -9.95
CA THR A 73 13.11 -0.92 -10.83
C THR A 73 13.89 0.34 -11.14
N LEU A 74 15.19 0.22 -11.14
CA LEU A 74 16.09 1.26 -11.63
C LEU A 74 16.74 0.73 -12.91
N SER A 75 16.56 1.45 -14.01
CA SER A 75 17.16 1.11 -15.28
C SER A 75 18.04 2.24 -15.78
N ARG A 76 19.19 1.91 -16.30
CA ARG A 76 20.05 2.85 -17.00
C ARG A 76 19.69 2.89 -18.48
N TYR A 77 19.76 4.06 -19.11
CA TYR A 77 19.58 4.19 -20.55
C TYR A 77 20.62 3.32 -21.28
N GLN A 78 20.15 2.41 -22.14
CA GLN A 78 20.91 1.43 -22.93
C GLN A 78 21.60 0.26 -22.16
N GLN A 79 21.51 0.20 -20.83
CA GLN A 79 21.98 -0.96 -20.06
C GLN A 79 20.95 -1.28 -18.98
N GLU A 80 20.37 -2.48 -19.03
CA GLU A 80 19.39 -2.92 -18.04
C GLU A 80 20.09 -3.43 -16.76
N ALA A 81 20.27 -2.54 -15.79
CA ALA A 81 20.45 -2.98 -14.42
C ALA A 81 19.10 -2.95 -13.72
N LYS A 82 18.55 -4.11 -13.36
CA LYS A 82 17.24 -4.21 -12.67
C LYS A 82 17.46 -4.53 -11.20
N TYR A 83 17.10 -3.59 -10.34
CA TYR A 83 17.03 -3.81 -8.91
C TYR A 83 15.57 -3.88 -8.49
N ASN A 84 15.14 -4.98 -7.88
CA ASN A 84 13.78 -5.15 -7.38
C ASN A 84 13.79 -5.15 -5.85
N VAL A 85 13.16 -4.16 -5.23
CA VAL A 85 12.99 -4.09 -3.78
C VAL A 85 11.52 -3.86 -3.47
N LYS A 86 11.04 -4.49 -2.41
CA LYS A 86 9.69 -4.28 -1.89
C LYS A 86 9.70 -3.17 -0.85
N GLY A 87 8.71 -2.30 -0.91
CA GLY A 87 8.40 -1.33 0.13
C GLY A 87 6.96 -1.49 0.62
N GLN A 88 6.65 -0.86 1.74
CA GLN A 88 5.31 -0.91 2.33
C GLN A 88 4.93 0.43 2.98
N GLY A 89 3.63 0.66 3.08
CA GLY A 89 3.05 1.80 3.77
C GLY A 89 1.69 1.43 4.36
N SER A 90 1.12 2.31 5.15
CA SER A 90 -0.14 2.07 5.85
C SER A 90 -0.95 3.34 5.98
N SER A 91 -2.27 3.24 5.87
CA SER A 91 -3.18 4.37 6.12
C SER A 91 -3.19 4.83 7.58
N ARG A 92 -2.69 4.03 8.53
CA ARG A 92 -2.55 4.44 9.93
C ARG A 92 -1.58 5.57 10.13
N GLU A 93 -0.54 5.65 9.33
CA GLU A 93 0.52 6.63 9.49
C GLU A 93 0.16 7.98 8.86
N MET A 94 -0.83 8.01 7.96
CA MET A 94 -1.22 9.20 7.20
C MET A 94 -0.01 9.88 6.52
N LYS A 95 1.06 9.14 6.32
CA LYS A 95 2.30 9.58 5.70
C LYS A 95 2.47 9.00 4.32
N GLU A 96 3.07 9.77 3.45
CA GLU A 96 3.44 9.30 2.11
C GLU A 96 4.48 8.17 2.25
N PRO A 97 4.26 7.01 1.61
CA PRO A 97 5.22 5.92 1.64
C PRO A 97 6.58 6.35 1.10
N THR A 98 7.64 5.98 1.80
CA THR A 98 9.02 6.30 1.41
C THR A 98 9.89 5.04 1.43
N PHE A 99 10.90 5.03 0.56
CA PHE A 99 12.00 4.08 0.62
C PHE A 99 13.29 4.74 0.12
N THR A 100 14.42 4.09 0.33
CA THR A 100 15.72 4.60 -0.08
C THR A 100 16.44 3.60 -0.97
N PHE A 101 17.32 4.11 -1.83
CA PHE A 101 18.30 3.30 -2.55
C PHE A 101 19.60 4.08 -2.70
N VAL A 102 20.70 3.36 -2.93
CA VAL A 102 21.99 3.96 -3.21
C VAL A 102 22.16 4.04 -4.72
N VAL A 103 22.56 5.22 -5.19
CA VAL A 103 22.84 5.46 -6.61
C VAL A 103 24.05 4.65 -7.06
N PRO A 104 23.99 3.94 -8.19
CA PRO A 104 25.13 3.20 -8.70
C PRO A 104 26.35 4.10 -8.97
N ASP A 105 27.57 3.53 -8.82
CA ASP A 105 28.84 4.20 -9.07
C ASP A 105 29.15 4.34 -10.58
N THR A 106 28.14 4.77 -11.34
CA THR A 106 28.29 4.95 -12.78
C THR A 106 27.47 6.15 -13.21
N ALA A 107 28.15 7.12 -13.83
CA ALA A 107 27.48 8.30 -14.39
C ALA A 107 26.54 7.93 -15.54
N GLY A 108 25.45 8.64 -15.67
CA GLY A 108 24.49 8.41 -16.75
C GLY A 108 23.07 8.82 -16.41
N MET A 109 22.17 8.56 -17.34
CA MET A 109 20.74 8.79 -17.15
C MET A 109 20.08 7.52 -16.62
N TYR A 110 19.31 7.66 -15.56
CA TYR A 110 18.58 6.58 -14.91
C TYR A 110 17.09 6.88 -14.89
N THR A 111 16.29 5.84 -15.06
CA THR A 111 14.85 5.90 -14.86
C THR A 111 14.46 4.97 -13.71
N LEU A 112 13.95 5.57 -12.63
CA LEU A 112 13.28 4.86 -11.56
C LEU A 112 11.82 4.67 -11.92
N ARG A 113 11.33 3.43 -11.89
CA ARG A 113 9.91 3.11 -12.06
C ARG A 113 9.40 2.38 -10.84
N VAL A 114 8.23 2.80 -10.33
CA VAL A 114 7.57 2.17 -9.21
C VAL A 114 6.23 1.59 -9.68
N ASN A 115 6.03 0.31 -9.41
CA ASN A 115 4.77 -0.37 -9.69
C ASN A 115 4.11 -0.74 -8.37
N PRO A 116 2.97 -0.13 -8.03
CA PRO A 116 2.22 -0.50 -6.85
C PRO A 116 1.67 -1.91 -7.05
N GLY A 117 1.65 -2.64 -5.97
CA GLY A 117 1.11 -4.00 -5.94
C GLY A 117 -0.19 -4.06 -5.17
N THR A 118 -0.38 -5.19 -4.51
CA THR A 118 -1.56 -5.49 -3.73
C THR A 118 -1.66 -4.62 -2.49
N VAL A 119 -2.85 -4.12 -2.21
CA VAL A 119 -3.23 -3.45 -0.97
C VAL A 119 -3.96 -4.43 -0.08
N GLN A 120 -3.61 -4.45 1.19
CA GLN A 120 -4.26 -5.29 2.21
C GLN A 120 -5.09 -4.41 3.14
N ALA A 121 -6.35 -4.79 3.32
CA ALA A 121 -7.27 -4.12 4.22
C ALA A 121 -7.07 -4.55 5.69
N PHE A 122 -7.55 -3.73 6.62
CA PHE A 122 -7.72 -4.16 7.98
C PHE A 122 -8.82 -5.21 8.05
N SER A 123 -8.49 -6.40 8.57
CA SER A 123 -9.46 -7.44 8.90
C SER A 123 -9.41 -7.72 10.39
N LEU A 124 -10.58 -7.89 11.01
CA LEU A 124 -10.70 -8.30 12.41
C LEU A 124 -10.39 -9.79 12.60
N PHE A 125 -10.43 -10.58 11.54
CA PHE A 125 -10.41 -12.05 11.62
C PHE A 125 -9.21 -12.71 10.94
N ALA A 126 -8.42 -11.97 10.19
CA ALA A 126 -7.30 -12.54 9.45
C ALA A 126 -6.17 -11.54 9.22
N ASN A 127 -5.03 -12.04 8.82
CA ASN A 127 -3.82 -11.31 8.44
C ASN A 127 -4.01 -10.49 7.15
N GLY A 128 -5.02 -9.65 7.09
CA GLY A 128 -5.32 -8.74 6.00
C GLY A 128 -5.51 -9.42 4.65
N SER A 129 -6.74 -9.44 4.18
CA SER A 129 -7.03 -9.95 2.83
C SER A 129 -6.61 -8.95 1.77
N PRO A 130 -6.07 -9.40 0.63
CA PRO A 130 -5.90 -8.54 -0.53
C PRO A 130 -7.28 -8.03 -0.98
N PHE A 131 -7.47 -6.71 -1.11
CA PHE A 131 -8.75 -6.14 -1.53
C PHE A 131 -8.68 -5.27 -2.79
N GLY A 132 -7.49 -4.98 -3.27
CA GLY A 132 -7.30 -4.19 -4.47
C GLY A 132 -5.85 -3.86 -4.75
N SER A 133 -5.63 -3.02 -5.73
CA SER A 133 -4.33 -2.49 -6.08
C SER A 133 -4.34 -0.98 -5.98
N ALA A 134 -3.25 -0.40 -5.48
CA ALA A 134 -3.04 1.03 -5.57
C ALA A 134 -2.71 1.42 -7.02
N SER A 135 -2.88 2.69 -7.35
CA SER A 135 -2.53 3.26 -8.65
C SER A 135 -1.51 4.38 -8.50
N ILE A 136 -0.68 4.58 -9.51
CA ILE A 136 0.22 5.73 -9.62
C ILE A 136 0.04 6.34 -11.00
N GLU A 137 -0.31 7.64 -11.09
CA GLU A 137 -0.46 8.33 -12.37
C GLU A 137 0.88 8.48 -13.09
N ASN A 138 1.88 9.05 -12.39
CA ASN A 138 3.24 9.22 -12.89
C ASN A 138 4.18 8.26 -12.15
N ASN A 139 4.27 7.03 -12.63
CA ASN A 139 4.96 5.94 -11.94
C ASN A 139 6.47 5.90 -12.18
N SER A 140 7.03 6.89 -12.85
CA SER A 140 8.47 6.94 -13.13
C SER A 140 9.05 8.34 -13.02
N VAL A 141 10.33 8.39 -12.65
CA VAL A 141 11.13 9.61 -12.63
C VAL A 141 12.49 9.33 -13.26
N THR A 142 12.93 10.23 -14.14
CA THR A 142 14.24 10.17 -14.78
C THR A 142 15.15 11.22 -14.16
N PHE A 143 16.39 10.83 -13.87
CA PHE A 143 17.41 11.70 -13.29
C PHE A 143 18.79 11.39 -13.86
N THR A 144 19.69 12.35 -13.78
CA THR A 144 21.07 12.22 -14.25
C THR A 144 22.00 12.11 -13.07
N VAL A 145 22.84 11.09 -13.06
CA VAL A 145 23.94 10.90 -12.11
C VAL A 145 25.22 11.44 -12.75
N LYS A 146 25.88 12.37 -12.06
CA LYS A 146 27.15 12.96 -12.52
C LYS A 146 28.31 12.07 -12.12
N ALA A 147 29.39 12.11 -12.90
CA ALA A 147 30.69 11.60 -12.46
C ALA A 147 31.17 12.40 -11.24
N ALA A 148 31.87 11.75 -10.32
CA ALA A 148 32.60 12.46 -9.28
C ALA A 148 33.65 13.35 -9.95
N GLU A 149 33.73 14.60 -9.54
CA GLU A 149 34.79 15.53 -9.94
C GLU A 149 36.11 15.17 -9.23
#